data_b5711c6f74ea2f4d8d4976fa81748f29
#
_entry.id   b5711c6f74ea2f4d8d4976fa81748f29
#
_cell.length_a   1.000
_cell.length_b   1.000
_cell.length_c   1.000
_cell.angle_alpha   90.00
_cell.angle_beta   90.00
_cell.angle_gamma   90.00
#
_symmetry.space_group_name_H-M   'P 1'
#
loop_
_entity.id
_entity.type
_entity.pdbx_description
1 polymer ?
#
loop_
_entity_poly.entity_id
_entity_poly.type
_entity_poly.pdbx_seq_one_letter_code
_entity_poly.pdbx_strand_id
1 'polypeptide(L)'
;MDRPSSLSFKGGEIVYNIDTNSNEAFIISEGEVNLFSRDGFLLASLSNGEMFGETSVITGKNRSITAKAGANGLRVTIIPKSNLTNILQKEPILGALWKKT
;
A
#
# COMPACT_ATOMS: atom_id res chain seq x y z
N MET A 1 16.58 15.81 4.84
CA MET A 1 16.30 15.53 3.44
C MET A 1 14.96 14.78 3.30
N ASP A 2 14.16 15.23 2.40
CA ASP A 2 12.85 14.61 2.21
C ASP A 2 12.96 13.26 1.53
N ARG A 3 12.05 12.37 1.90
CA ARG A 3 11.94 11.07 1.24
C ARG A 3 11.42 11.27 -0.18
N PRO A 4 11.81 10.43 -1.15
CA PRO A 4 11.22 10.49 -2.47
C PRO A 4 9.71 10.26 -2.39
N SER A 5 8.96 11.01 -3.20
CA SER A 5 7.49 10.87 -3.22
C SER A 5 7.04 9.69 -4.07
N SER A 6 7.93 9.08 -4.83
CA SER A 6 7.59 7.91 -5.63
C SER A 6 8.74 6.90 -5.64
N LEU A 7 8.36 5.63 -5.83
CA LEU A 7 9.30 4.52 -5.93
C LEU A 7 8.92 3.66 -7.12
N SER A 8 9.93 3.06 -7.75
CA SER A 8 9.72 2.11 -8.84
C SER A 8 10.29 0.75 -8.46
N PHE A 9 9.57 -0.30 -8.84
CA PHE A 9 9.95 -1.69 -8.58
C PHE A 9 9.97 -2.46 -9.90
N LYS A 10 10.95 -3.32 -10.05
CA LYS A 10 11.00 -4.22 -11.19
C LYS A 10 9.99 -5.35 -10.99
N GLY A 11 9.62 -6.00 -12.08
CA GLY A 11 8.71 -7.14 -11.99
C GLY A 11 9.22 -8.17 -11.00
N GLY A 12 8.36 -8.58 -10.07
CA GLY A 12 8.68 -9.56 -9.05
C GLY A 12 9.37 -9.03 -7.81
N GLU A 13 9.76 -7.76 -7.76
CA GLU A 13 10.38 -7.20 -6.55
C GLU A 13 9.37 -7.06 -5.42
N ILE A 14 9.84 -7.30 -4.20
CA ILE A 14 9.00 -7.17 -3.01
C ILE A 14 8.91 -5.70 -2.60
N VAL A 15 7.69 -5.20 -2.45
CA VAL A 15 7.45 -3.84 -1.95
C VAL A 15 7.56 -3.83 -0.43
N TYR A 16 6.88 -4.77 0.23
CA TYR A 16 7.04 -5.00 1.66
C TYR A 16 6.69 -6.44 2.00
N ASN A 17 7.30 -6.94 3.07
CA ASN A 17 7.05 -8.28 3.56
C ASN A 17 6.08 -8.27 4.73
N ILE A 18 5.38 -9.39 4.90
CA ILE A 18 4.55 -9.64 6.07
C ILE A 18 5.38 -9.49 7.34
N ASP A 19 4.76 -9.05 8.42
CA ASP A 19 5.36 -8.85 9.75
C ASP A 19 6.37 -7.70 9.86
N THR A 20 6.52 -6.88 8.81
CA THR A 20 7.38 -5.70 8.87
C THR A 20 6.58 -4.48 9.31
N ASN A 21 7.30 -3.43 9.75
CA ASN A 21 6.68 -2.18 10.18
C ASN A 21 5.96 -1.50 9.02
N SER A 22 4.89 -0.77 9.34
CA SER A 22 4.11 -0.04 8.35
C SER A 22 4.08 1.45 8.70
N ASN A 23 4.80 2.25 7.93
CA ASN A 23 4.88 3.69 8.13
C ASN A 23 4.25 4.50 7.01
N GLU A 24 3.84 3.83 5.94
CA GLU A 24 3.33 4.52 4.75
C GLU A 24 2.43 3.61 3.93
N ALA A 25 1.51 4.24 3.22
CA ALA A 25 0.67 3.58 2.24
C ALA A 25 1.17 3.96 0.85
N PHE A 26 0.58 3.35 -0.18
CA PHE A 26 1.02 3.53 -1.57
C PHE A 26 -0.17 3.66 -2.49
N ILE A 27 -0.07 4.57 -3.46
CA ILE A 27 -1.03 4.66 -4.58
C ILE A 27 -0.28 4.25 -5.84
N ILE A 28 -0.87 3.36 -6.62
CA ILE A 28 -0.26 2.87 -7.86
C ILE A 28 -0.42 3.94 -8.95
N SER A 29 0.70 4.44 -9.46
CA SER A 29 0.69 5.35 -10.60
C SER A 29 0.89 4.61 -11.92
N GLU A 30 1.53 3.42 -11.90
CA GLU A 30 1.81 2.64 -13.10
C GLU A 30 2.08 1.20 -12.71
N GLY A 31 1.60 0.25 -13.52
CA GLY A 31 1.84 -1.17 -13.30
C GLY A 31 0.86 -1.82 -12.37
N GLU A 32 1.29 -2.87 -11.69
CA GLU A 32 0.41 -3.59 -10.75
C GLU A 32 1.17 -4.16 -9.58
N VAL A 33 0.45 -4.42 -8.48
CA VAL A 33 0.97 -5.08 -7.31
C VAL A 33 0.13 -6.32 -7.01
N ASN A 34 0.77 -7.38 -6.58
CA ASN A 34 0.13 -8.62 -6.15
C ASN A 34 0.28 -8.74 -4.63
N LEU A 35 -0.82 -9.01 -3.96
CA LEU A 35 -0.87 -9.13 -2.51
C LEU A 35 -1.05 -10.59 -2.12
N PHE A 36 -0.17 -11.08 -1.24
CA PHE A 36 -0.13 -12.49 -0.86
C PHE A 36 -0.33 -12.69 0.64
N SER A 37 -1.05 -13.74 0.99
CA SER A 37 -1.23 -14.14 2.38
C SER A 37 0.06 -14.73 2.96
N ARG A 38 0.06 -14.98 4.27
CA ARG A 38 1.17 -15.63 4.95
C ARG A 38 1.50 -17.00 4.33
N ASP A 39 0.49 -17.70 3.86
CA ASP A 39 0.66 -19.02 3.24
C ASP A 39 1.03 -18.96 1.76
N GLY A 40 1.20 -17.76 1.21
CA GLY A 40 1.61 -17.59 -0.17
C GLY A 40 0.48 -17.58 -1.19
N PHE A 41 -0.76 -17.48 -0.76
CA PHE A 41 -1.90 -17.39 -1.65
C PHE A 41 -2.09 -15.95 -2.16
N LEU A 42 -2.37 -15.81 -3.44
CA LEU A 42 -2.69 -14.53 -4.02
C LEU A 42 -4.07 -14.07 -3.53
N LEU A 43 -4.09 -12.94 -2.82
CA LEU A 43 -5.32 -12.38 -2.28
C LEU A 43 -5.96 -11.36 -3.21
N ALA A 44 -5.15 -10.57 -3.90
CA ALA A 44 -5.63 -9.51 -4.78
C ALA A 44 -4.51 -9.06 -5.70
N SER A 45 -4.91 -8.53 -6.85
CA SER A 45 -4.02 -7.81 -7.77
C SER A 45 -4.61 -6.43 -7.95
N LEU A 46 -3.81 -5.40 -7.70
CA LEU A 46 -4.23 -4.02 -7.78
C LEU A 46 -3.47 -3.31 -8.90
N SER A 47 -4.10 -2.33 -9.50
CA SER A 47 -3.51 -1.62 -10.64
C SER A 47 -3.62 -0.10 -10.47
N ASN A 48 -3.36 0.62 -11.56
CA ASN A 48 -3.31 2.08 -11.59
C ASN A 48 -4.48 2.74 -10.87
N GLY A 49 -4.17 3.68 -9.99
CA GLY A 49 -5.15 4.45 -9.23
C GLY A 49 -5.56 3.82 -7.90
N GLU A 50 -5.21 2.56 -7.65
CA GLU A 50 -5.59 1.89 -6.40
C GLU A 50 -4.55 2.10 -5.31
N MET A 51 -5.05 2.13 -4.06
CA MET A 51 -4.20 2.29 -2.88
C MET A 51 -4.00 0.95 -2.20
N PHE A 52 -2.81 0.72 -1.65
CA PHE A 52 -2.54 -0.47 -0.84
C PHE A 52 -1.62 -0.14 0.32
N GLY A 53 -1.60 -1.02 1.31
CA GLY A 53 -0.75 -0.85 2.49
C GLY A 53 -1.30 0.12 3.52
N GLU A 54 -2.52 0.63 3.33
CA GLU A 54 -3.10 1.65 4.20
C GLU A 54 -3.63 1.08 5.52
N THR A 55 -4.18 -0.13 5.50
CA THR A 55 -4.85 -0.68 6.69
C THR A 55 -3.90 -0.82 7.88
N SER A 56 -2.72 -1.40 7.66
CA SER A 56 -1.75 -1.59 8.74
C SER A 56 -1.21 -0.26 9.26
N VAL A 57 -1.07 0.74 8.39
CA VAL A 57 -0.63 2.07 8.80
C VAL A 57 -1.67 2.71 9.71
N ILE A 58 -2.94 2.65 9.31
CA ILE A 58 -4.04 3.25 10.06
C ILE A 58 -4.22 2.58 11.42
N THR A 59 -4.12 1.25 11.46
CA THR A 59 -4.32 0.49 12.70
C THR A 59 -3.07 0.43 13.57
N GLY A 60 -1.93 0.89 13.08
CA GLY A 60 -0.66 0.84 13.80
C GLY A 60 -0.07 -0.55 13.94
N LYS A 61 -0.52 -1.50 13.13
CA LYS A 61 -0.06 -2.88 13.17
C LYS A 61 1.00 -3.13 12.11
N ASN A 62 1.77 -4.20 12.28
CA ASN A 62 2.71 -4.63 11.25
C ASN A 62 1.95 -5.13 10.02
N ARG A 63 2.66 -5.22 8.90
CA ARG A 63 2.08 -5.74 7.65
C ARG A 63 1.54 -7.14 7.86
N SER A 64 0.30 -7.36 7.45
CA SER A 64 -0.35 -8.67 7.57
C SER A 64 -0.26 -9.50 6.30
N ILE A 65 0.20 -8.90 5.21
CA ILE A 65 0.36 -9.54 3.90
C ILE A 65 1.66 -9.07 3.26
N THR A 66 2.09 -9.78 2.22
CA THR A 66 3.27 -9.41 1.43
C THR A 66 2.79 -8.75 0.14
N ALA A 67 3.41 -7.62 -0.23
CA ALA A 67 3.13 -6.93 -1.49
C ALA A 67 4.31 -7.08 -2.43
N LYS A 68 4.05 -7.49 -3.67
CA LYS A 68 5.06 -7.79 -4.66
C LYS A 68 4.67 -7.20 -5.99
N ALA A 69 5.62 -6.54 -6.66
CA ALA A 69 5.36 -5.95 -7.98
C ALA A 69 4.99 -7.03 -8.99
N GLY A 70 4.03 -6.72 -9.85
CA GLY A 70 3.64 -7.61 -10.93
C GLY A 70 4.72 -7.76 -11.98
N ALA A 71 4.52 -8.66 -12.94
CA ALA A 71 5.53 -9.03 -13.93
C ALA A 71 6.06 -7.85 -14.74
N ASN A 72 5.24 -6.84 -14.98
CA ASN A 72 5.61 -5.67 -15.76
C ASN A 72 6.16 -4.51 -14.94
N GLY A 73 6.37 -4.73 -13.66
CA GLY A 73 6.87 -3.69 -12.77
C GLY A 73 5.77 -2.87 -12.12
N LEU A 74 6.19 -1.90 -11.32
CA LEU A 74 5.28 -1.12 -10.51
C LEU A 74 5.91 0.24 -10.21
N ARG A 75 5.12 1.29 -10.31
CA ARG A 75 5.49 2.61 -9.80
C ARG A 75 4.41 3.08 -8.86
N VAL A 76 4.81 3.57 -7.70
CA VAL A 76 3.88 4.02 -6.65
C VAL A 76 4.23 5.41 -6.17
N THR A 77 3.20 6.12 -5.70
CA THR A 77 3.38 7.34 -4.92
C THR A 77 3.28 6.96 -3.45
N ILE A 78 4.25 7.40 -2.67
CA ILE A 78 4.31 7.12 -1.24
C ILE A 78 3.43 8.09 -0.48
N ILE A 79 2.61 7.56 0.43
CA ILE A 79 1.76 8.38 1.30
C ILE A 79 2.18 8.13 2.74
N PRO A 80 2.91 9.06 3.36
CA PRO A 80 3.28 8.94 4.78
C PRO A 80 2.05 8.89 5.68
N LYS A 81 2.19 8.31 6.86
CA LYS A 81 1.09 8.15 7.81
C LYS A 81 0.36 9.47 8.09
N SER A 82 1.11 10.56 8.29
CA SER A 82 0.49 11.85 8.57
C SER A 82 -0.39 12.33 7.42
N ASN A 83 0.06 12.16 6.19
CA ASN A 83 -0.70 12.55 5.01
C ASN A 83 -1.92 11.66 4.82
N LEU A 84 -1.78 10.37 5.10
CA LEU A 84 -2.90 9.43 5.00
C LEU A 84 -4.03 9.82 5.96
N THR A 85 -3.69 10.16 7.20
CA THR A 85 -4.66 10.61 8.18
C THR A 85 -5.40 11.85 7.69
N ASN A 86 -4.67 12.83 7.12
CA ASN A 86 -5.28 14.03 6.58
C ASN A 86 -6.24 13.73 5.42
N ILE A 87 -5.84 12.83 4.53
CA ILE A 87 -6.69 12.43 3.40
C ILE A 87 -8.00 11.82 3.90
N LEU A 88 -7.92 10.92 4.87
CA LEU A 88 -9.10 10.25 5.42
C LEU A 88 -10.04 11.24 6.12
N GLN A 89 -9.49 12.27 6.77
CA GLN A 89 -10.30 13.30 7.41
C GLN A 89 -10.99 14.22 6.41
N LYS A 90 -10.33 14.51 5.29
CA LYS A 90 -10.87 15.40 4.25
C LYS A 90 -11.83 14.71 3.30
N GLU A 91 -11.78 13.39 3.23
CA GLU A 91 -12.64 12.60 2.35
C GLU A 91 -13.64 11.81 3.20
N PRO A 92 -14.82 12.39 3.49
CA PRO A 92 -15.78 11.76 4.38
C PRO A 92 -16.18 10.34 4.01
N ILE A 93 -16.25 10.06 2.70
CA ILE A 93 -16.61 8.72 2.23
C ILE A 93 -15.55 7.71 2.63
N LEU A 94 -14.27 8.02 2.42
CA LEU A 94 -13.17 7.14 2.81
C LEU A 94 -13.11 6.96 4.32
N GLY A 95 -13.29 8.05 5.07
CA GLY A 95 -13.32 7.99 6.52
C GLY A 95 -14.46 7.14 7.05
N ALA A 96 -15.64 7.26 6.44
CA ALA A 96 -16.81 6.47 6.83
C ALA A 96 -16.60 4.98 6.55
N LEU A 97 -16.04 4.65 5.39
CA LEU A 97 -15.74 3.26 5.04
C LEU A 97 -14.73 2.66 6.01
N TRP A 98 -13.72 3.42 6.35
CA TRP A 98 -12.70 2.97 7.27
C TRP A 98 -13.27 2.70 8.66
N LYS A 99 -14.15 3.58 9.14
CA LYS A 99 -14.77 3.45 10.47
C LYS A 99 -15.67 2.23 10.57
N LYS A 100 -16.21 1.76 9.46
CA LYS A 100 -17.11 0.61 9.45
C LYS A 100 -16.36 -0.72 9.42
N THR A 101 -15.09 -0.68 9.15
CA THR A 101 -14.27 -1.88 9.18
C THR A 101 -13.55 -2.03 10.51
#